data_8c34db7368b26c146e0bf7b3b566b8a8
#
_entry.id   8c34db7368b26c146e0bf7b3b566b8a8
#
_cell.length_a   1.000
_cell.length_b   1.000
_cell.length_c   1.000
_cell.angle_alpha   90.00
_cell.angle_beta   90.00
_cell.angle_gamma   90.00
#
_symmetry.space_group_name_H-M   'P 1'
#
loop_
_entity.id
_entity.type
_entity.pdbx_description
1 polymer ?
#
loop_
_entity_poly.entity_id
_entity_poly.type
_entity_poly.pdbx_seq_one_letter_code
_entity_poly.pdbx_strand_id
1 'polypeptide(L)'
;MKVLKHGLLLLTTVVCLASANAQTVNDIVNKHINAMGGKNKMAQLKSIHMDMSMQMMGNDIPSSVTIVEGKGFRSETEMQGQKIIQVITDTGGWSINPMMGGTPQALPAEQAKQAAGQLYATGPLYNYAEKGNKVELEGQEKVGDVNAYKLRVTTRDSSESTYYIDPSTYYIIEIVNSGEMMGTPVTITVTNSDFQKTPEGYVLPHTIQTDMGGQFSITAKVNKIDINPPVDASIFEMPKQ
;
A
#
# COMPACT_ATOMS: atom_id res chain seq x y z
N MET A 1 9.29 74.42 -39.70
CA MET A 1 9.90 73.55 -38.67
C MET A 1 8.82 72.87 -37.90
N LYS A 2 8.51 71.61 -38.16
CA LYS A 2 7.48 70.85 -37.42
C LYS A 2 8.23 69.81 -36.57
N VAL A 3 8.10 69.96 -35.24
CA VAL A 3 8.69 69.04 -34.28
C VAL A 3 7.70 67.91 -34.05
N LEU A 4 8.12 66.70 -34.43
CA LEU A 4 7.33 65.49 -34.24
C LEU A 4 7.61 64.92 -32.83
N LYS A 5 6.62 64.95 -31.95
CA LYS A 5 6.71 64.34 -30.60
C LYS A 5 6.40 62.87 -30.71
N HIS A 6 7.39 62.01 -30.50
CA HIS A 6 7.20 60.54 -30.35
C HIS A 6 6.77 60.26 -28.92
N GLY A 7 5.53 59.86 -28.72
CA GLY A 7 5.03 59.28 -27.47
C GLY A 7 5.42 57.80 -27.37
N LEU A 8 6.31 57.49 -26.44
CA LEU A 8 6.69 56.13 -26.09
C LEU A 8 5.63 55.54 -25.17
N LEU A 9 4.80 54.64 -25.73
CA LEU A 9 3.80 53.90 -24.94
C LEU A 9 4.45 52.73 -24.25
N LEU A 10 4.72 52.84 -22.94
CA LEU A 10 5.27 51.77 -22.09
C LEU A 10 4.14 50.79 -21.80
N LEU A 11 4.11 49.63 -22.48
CA LEU A 11 3.20 48.51 -22.23
C LEU A 11 3.74 47.72 -21.03
N THR A 12 3.25 48.03 -19.81
CA THR A 12 3.58 47.27 -18.60
C THR A 12 2.78 45.96 -18.64
N THR A 13 3.44 44.88 -19.04
CA THR A 13 2.92 43.51 -18.93
C THR A 13 2.98 43.09 -17.47
N VAL A 14 1.83 43.11 -16.80
CA VAL A 14 1.68 42.51 -15.45
C VAL A 14 1.68 41.00 -15.65
N VAL A 15 2.84 40.37 -15.41
CA VAL A 15 2.93 38.91 -15.27
C VAL A 15 2.32 38.55 -13.93
N CYS A 16 1.05 38.12 -13.91
CA CYS A 16 0.47 37.44 -12.78
C CYS A 16 1.18 36.10 -12.58
N LEU A 17 2.19 36.06 -11.75
CA LEU A 17 2.75 34.84 -11.17
C LEU A 17 1.63 34.23 -10.31
N ALA A 18 0.79 33.39 -10.90
CA ALA A 18 -0.01 32.46 -10.11
C ALA A 18 0.99 31.57 -9.38
N SER A 19 1.24 31.88 -8.10
CA SER A 19 1.90 30.97 -7.19
C SER A 19 0.99 29.76 -7.03
N ALA A 20 1.11 28.79 -7.94
CA ALA A 20 0.60 27.46 -7.71
C ALA A 20 1.30 26.99 -6.43
N ASN A 21 0.57 26.94 -5.31
CA ASN A 21 1.02 26.28 -4.11
C ASN A 21 1.19 24.81 -4.46
N ALA A 22 2.36 24.44 -4.98
CA ALA A 22 2.71 23.07 -5.24
C ALA A 22 2.66 22.34 -3.88
N GLN A 23 1.73 21.41 -3.74
CA GLN A 23 1.61 20.60 -2.53
C GLN A 23 2.93 19.84 -2.34
N THR A 24 3.48 19.93 -1.14
CA THR A 24 4.71 19.19 -0.80
C THR A 24 4.37 17.72 -0.54
N VAL A 25 5.37 16.83 -0.67
CA VAL A 25 5.26 15.43 -0.26
C VAL A 25 4.67 15.30 1.15
N ASN A 26 5.20 16.10 2.10
CA ASN A 26 4.73 16.07 3.49
C ASN A 26 3.25 16.45 3.62
N ASP A 27 2.78 17.43 2.85
CA ASP A 27 1.37 17.84 2.87
C ASP A 27 0.47 16.72 2.38
N ILE A 28 0.85 16.04 1.27
CA ILE A 28 0.09 14.94 0.69
C ILE A 28 0.05 13.76 1.67
N VAL A 29 1.21 13.37 2.22
CA VAL A 29 1.32 12.27 3.19
C VAL A 29 0.53 12.58 4.47
N ASN A 30 0.63 13.79 5.03
CA ASN A 30 -0.12 14.18 6.22
C ASN A 30 -1.64 14.15 5.97
N LYS A 31 -2.10 14.61 4.81
CA LYS A 31 -3.52 14.55 4.44
C LYS A 31 -3.98 13.10 4.25
N HIS A 32 -3.15 12.24 3.64
CA HIS A 32 -3.41 10.80 3.57
C HIS A 32 -3.57 10.20 4.97
N ILE A 33 -2.61 10.42 5.88
CA ILE A 33 -2.68 9.91 7.25
C ILE A 33 -3.95 10.41 7.97
N ASN A 34 -4.31 11.67 7.78
CA ASN A 34 -5.54 12.23 8.35
C ASN A 34 -6.79 11.56 7.77
N ALA A 35 -6.83 11.31 6.46
CA ALA A 35 -7.92 10.62 5.78
C ALA A 35 -8.10 9.17 6.27
N MET A 36 -6.99 8.49 6.61
CA MET A 36 -7.01 7.11 7.11
C MET A 36 -7.38 7.00 8.60
N GLY A 37 -7.65 8.10 9.30
CA GLY A 37 -8.07 8.11 10.71
C GLY A 37 -7.26 9.05 11.61
N GLY A 38 -6.14 9.57 11.11
CA GLY A 38 -5.30 10.55 11.77
C GLY A 38 -4.12 9.95 12.54
N LYS A 39 -3.10 10.79 12.75
CA LYS A 39 -1.82 10.39 13.35
C LYS A 39 -1.98 9.69 14.71
N ASN A 40 -2.89 10.17 15.56
CA ASN A 40 -3.09 9.60 16.89
C ASN A 40 -3.63 8.16 16.83
N LYS A 41 -4.55 7.86 15.90
CA LYS A 41 -5.06 6.51 15.70
C LYS A 41 -3.99 5.60 15.12
N MET A 42 -3.26 6.07 14.10
CA MET A 42 -2.15 5.31 13.53
C MET A 42 -1.11 4.91 14.59
N ALA A 43 -0.80 5.82 15.55
CA ALA A 43 0.10 5.52 16.66
C ALA A 43 -0.46 4.48 17.65
N GLN A 44 -1.77 4.28 17.69
CA GLN A 44 -2.45 3.32 18.58
C GLN A 44 -2.71 1.97 17.91
N LEU A 45 -2.47 1.85 16.60
CA LEU A 45 -2.65 0.59 15.87
C LEU A 45 -1.54 -0.39 16.24
N LYS A 46 -1.91 -1.46 16.95
CA LYS A 46 -0.99 -2.52 17.42
C LYS A 46 -1.15 -3.81 16.66
N SER A 47 -2.37 -4.10 16.25
CA SER A 47 -2.70 -5.29 15.47
C SER A 47 -3.94 -5.04 14.62
N ILE A 48 -4.05 -5.80 13.54
CA ILE A 48 -5.24 -5.85 12.70
C ILE A 48 -5.47 -7.31 12.28
N HIS A 49 -6.72 -7.71 12.28
CA HIS A 49 -7.15 -8.97 11.69
C HIS A 49 -8.24 -8.70 10.67
N MET A 50 -8.12 -9.32 9.50
CA MET A 50 -9.08 -9.18 8.40
C MET A 50 -9.51 -10.55 7.90
N ASP A 51 -10.83 -10.79 7.86
CA ASP A 51 -11.42 -11.90 7.11
C ASP A 51 -11.81 -11.42 5.73
N MET A 52 -11.44 -12.17 4.71
CA MET A 52 -11.61 -11.80 3.31
C MET A 52 -12.13 -12.98 2.49
N SER A 53 -12.77 -12.67 1.36
CA SER A 53 -13.06 -13.61 0.28
C SER A 53 -12.22 -13.23 -0.93
N MET A 54 -11.34 -14.13 -1.35
CA MET A 54 -10.55 -13.94 -2.56
C MET A 54 -11.27 -14.56 -3.75
N GLN A 55 -11.56 -13.74 -4.76
CA GLN A 55 -12.15 -14.20 -6.01
C GLN A 55 -11.04 -14.59 -7.00
N MET A 56 -10.97 -15.87 -7.34
CA MET A 56 -10.03 -16.41 -8.30
C MET A 56 -10.73 -17.43 -9.20
N MET A 57 -10.67 -17.23 -10.52
CA MET A 57 -11.30 -18.12 -11.51
C MET A 57 -12.80 -18.41 -11.23
N GLY A 58 -13.53 -17.42 -10.72
CA GLY A 58 -14.97 -17.54 -10.42
C GLY A 58 -15.32 -18.25 -9.11
N ASN A 59 -14.33 -18.60 -8.28
CA ASN A 59 -14.54 -19.18 -6.96
C ASN A 59 -14.22 -18.15 -5.87
N ASP A 60 -15.04 -18.15 -4.82
CA ASP A 60 -14.76 -17.40 -3.58
C ASP A 60 -13.94 -18.29 -2.64
N ILE A 61 -12.73 -17.85 -2.34
CA ILE A 61 -11.77 -18.58 -1.52
C ILE A 61 -11.62 -17.83 -0.19
N PRO A 62 -11.98 -18.45 0.95
CA PRO A 62 -11.78 -17.86 2.25
C PRO A 62 -10.31 -17.56 2.50
N SER A 63 -10.04 -16.35 2.97
CA SER A 63 -8.69 -15.90 3.33
C SER A 63 -8.72 -15.03 4.56
N SER A 64 -7.64 -14.99 5.31
CA SER A 64 -7.48 -14.08 6.42
C SER A 64 -6.07 -13.52 6.50
N VAL A 65 -5.95 -12.33 7.06
CA VAL A 65 -4.67 -11.67 7.33
C VAL A 65 -4.64 -11.19 8.76
N THR A 66 -3.57 -11.49 9.48
CA THR A 66 -3.28 -10.97 10.82
C THR A 66 -1.95 -10.25 10.79
N ILE A 67 -1.92 -9.00 11.24
CA ILE A 67 -0.70 -8.20 11.36
C ILE A 67 -0.56 -7.74 12.80
N VAL A 68 0.63 -7.91 13.38
CA VAL A 68 1.05 -7.26 14.62
C VAL A 68 2.13 -6.26 14.24
N GLU A 69 1.85 -4.98 14.44
CA GLU A 69 2.66 -3.85 13.95
C GLU A 69 4.14 -4.02 14.26
N GLY A 70 4.95 -4.12 13.20
CA GLY A 70 6.40 -4.28 13.27
C GLY A 70 6.90 -5.63 13.78
N LYS A 71 6.03 -6.63 14.03
CA LYS A 71 6.42 -7.91 14.64
C LYS A 71 6.08 -9.13 13.80
N GLY A 72 4.88 -9.16 13.23
CA GLY A 72 4.44 -10.34 12.50
C GLY A 72 3.31 -10.06 11.53
N PHE A 73 3.37 -10.71 10.40
CA PHE A 73 2.34 -10.83 9.39
C PHE A 73 2.04 -12.31 9.18
N ARG A 74 0.77 -12.66 9.14
CA ARG A 74 0.31 -14.00 8.77
C ARG A 74 -0.86 -13.90 7.82
N SER A 75 -0.78 -14.57 6.68
CA SER A 75 -1.91 -14.80 5.80
C SER A 75 -2.25 -16.28 5.73
N GLU A 76 -3.54 -16.58 5.72
CA GLU A 76 -4.08 -17.93 5.49
C GLU A 76 -5.08 -17.86 4.35
N THR A 77 -5.01 -18.80 3.43
CA THR A 77 -5.95 -18.96 2.33
C THR A 77 -6.34 -20.44 2.26
N GLU A 78 -7.63 -20.72 2.28
CA GLU A 78 -8.11 -22.13 2.22
C GLU A 78 -8.55 -22.46 0.80
N MET A 79 -7.81 -23.36 0.14
CA MET A 79 -8.11 -23.84 -1.19
C MET A 79 -8.28 -25.34 -1.19
N GLN A 80 -9.46 -25.81 -1.62
CA GLN A 80 -9.79 -27.25 -1.70
C GLN A 80 -9.59 -28.01 -0.36
N GLY A 81 -9.93 -27.35 0.76
CA GLY A 81 -9.77 -27.93 2.10
C GLY A 81 -8.32 -27.94 2.62
N GLN A 82 -7.39 -27.35 1.89
CA GLN A 82 -5.99 -27.21 2.29
C GLN A 82 -5.63 -25.75 2.52
N LYS A 83 -4.81 -25.49 3.56
CA LYS A 83 -4.38 -24.14 3.90
C LYS A 83 -3.04 -23.80 3.25
N ILE A 84 -3.02 -22.70 2.54
CA ILE A 84 -1.79 -21.99 2.16
C ILE A 84 -1.54 -20.95 3.24
N ILE A 85 -0.38 -21.00 3.86
CA ILE A 85 0.00 -20.10 4.96
C ILE A 85 1.30 -19.40 4.60
N GLN A 86 1.35 -18.10 4.81
CA GLN A 86 2.58 -17.32 4.75
C GLN A 86 2.72 -16.52 6.03
N VAL A 87 3.91 -16.58 6.61
CA VAL A 87 4.27 -15.81 7.80
C VAL A 87 5.56 -15.05 7.54
N ILE A 88 5.55 -13.77 7.92
CA ILE A 88 6.73 -12.89 7.93
C ILE A 88 6.89 -12.39 9.35
N THR A 89 8.13 -12.37 9.84
CA THR A 89 8.51 -11.79 11.12
C THR A 89 9.69 -10.83 10.91
N ASP A 90 10.08 -10.13 11.94
CA ASP A 90 11.26 -9.26 11.94
C ASP A 90 12.59 -10.02 11.76
N THR A 91 12.59 -11.34 11.98
CA THR A 91 13.77 -12.21 11.87
C THR A 91 13.77 -13.13 10.66
N GLY A 92 12.67 -13.17 9.88
CA GLY A 92 12.56 -14.03 8.71
C GLY A 92 11.11 -14.35 8.35
N GLY A 93 10.89 -15.52 7.80
CA GLY A 93 9.53 -15.96 7.43
C GLY A 93 9.49 -17.45 7.11
N TRP A 94 8.28 -17.97 7.01
CA TRP A 94 8.02 -19.35 6.59
C TRP A 94 6.68 -19.47 5.87
N SER A 95 6.49 -20.54 5.14
CA SER A 95 5.24 -20.82 4.46
C SER A 95 4.88 -22.30 4.47
N ILE A 96 3.58 -22.58 4.36
CA ILE A 96 3.04 -23.88 4.00
C ILE A 96 2.32 -23.72 2.67
N ASN A 97 2.73 -24.50 1.68
CA ASN A 97 2.05 -24.55 0.39
C ASN A 97 1.81 -26.03 0.04
N PRO A 98 0.54 -26.49 0.00
CA PRO A 98 0.21 -27.87 -0.36
C PRO A 98 0.74 -28.30 -1.73
N MET A 99 0.82 -27.37 -2.68
CA MET A 99 1.38 -27.65 -4.01
C MET A 99 2.91 -27.87 -3.99
N MET A 100 3.58 -27.49 -2.89
CA MET A 100 5.02 -27.65 -2.67
C MET A 100 5.33 -28.68 -1.57
N GLY A 101 4.43 -29.63 -1.34
CA GLY A 101 4.62 -30.72 -0.36
C GLY A 101 3.91 -30.51 0.97
N GLY A 102 3.27 -29.36 1.23
CA GLY A 102 2.39 -29.13 2.39
C GLY A 102 3.08 -29.06 3.75
N THR A 103 4.41 -29.10 3.80
CA THR A 103 5.18 -28.97 5.04
C THR A 103 5.66 -27.51 5.26
N PRO A 104 5.83 -27.08 6.52
CA PRO A 104 6.41 -25.77 6.80
C PRO A 104 7.83 -25.67 6.22
N GLN A 105 8.09 -24.59 5.48
CA GLN A 105 9.38 -24.29 4.88
C GLN A 105 9.79 -22.86 5.19
N ALA A 106 11.03 -22.66 5.61
CA ALA A 106 11.58 -21.33 5.80
C ALA A 106 11.66 -20.59 4.45
N LEU A 107 11.31 -19.32 4.46
CA LEU A 107 11.48 -18.47 3.28
C LEU A 107 12.96 -18.13 3.08
N PRO A 108 13.44 -18.03 1.84
CA PRO A 108 14.74 -17.45 1.56
C PRO A 108 14.86 -16.05 2.18
N ALA A 109 16.04 -15.72 2.73
CA ALA A 109 16.27 -14.47 3.45
C ALA A 109 15.92 -13.22 2.62
N GLU A 110 16.24 -13.22 1.32
CA GLU A 110 15.91 -12.11 0.43
C GLU A 110 14.40 -11.99 0.22
N GLN A 111 13.68 -13.08 0.11
CA GLN A 111 12.21 -13.07 -0.01
C GLN A 111 11.55 -12.55 1.27
N ALA A 112 12.00 -13.01 2.44
CA ALA A 112 11.51 -12.50 3.73
C ALA A 112 11.79 -11.00 3.89
N LYS A 113 12.96 -10.54 3.47
CA LYS A 113 13.35 -9.13 3.48
C LYS A 113 12.45 -8.28 2.57
N GLN A 114 12.19 -8.73 1.33
CA GLN A 114 11.29 -8.04 0.40
C GLN A 114 9.86 -7.95 0.93
N ALA A 115 9.43 -8.96 1.69
CA ALA A 115 8.10 -9.02 2.31
C ALA A 115 8.00 -8.23 3.63
N ALA A 116 9.11 -7.69 4.18
CA ALA A 116 9.13 -7.03 5.49
C ALA A 116 8.20 -5.80 5.59
N GLY A 117 7.86 -5.17 4.46
CA GLY A 117 6.85 -4.11 4.42
C GLY A 117 5.47 -4.55 4.91
N GLN A 118 5.14 -5.84 4.81
CA GLN A 118 3.86 -6.41 5.26
C GLN A 118 3.73 -6.43 6.80
N LEU A 119 4.82 -6.26 7.54
CA LEU A 119 4.81 -6.15 9.00
C LEU A 119 4.10 -4.90 9.53
N TYR A 120 3.80 -3.93 8.67
CA TYR A 120 3.28 -2.65 9.08
C TYR A 120 1.85 -2.43 8.58
N ALA A 121 0.87 -2.64 9.48
CA ALA A 121 -0.53 -2.33 9.20
C ALA A 121 -0.75 -0.83 8.95
N THR A 122 0.11 0.02 9.51
CA THR A 122 0.11 1.48 9.28
C THR A 122 0.64 1.88 7.90
N GLY A 123 1.17 0.93 7.13
CA GLY A 123 1.75 1.15 5.81
C GLY A 123 3.08 1.90 5.82
N PRO A 124 3.71 2.08 4.65
CA PRO A 124 5.04 2.67 4.55
C PRO A 124 5.05 4.20 4.67
N LEU A 125 3.90 4.88 4.49
CA LEU A 125 3.80 6.33 4.53
C LEU A 125 3.70 6.91 5.94
N TYR A 126 3.12 6.16 6.89
CA TYR A 126 3.06 6.59 8.29
C TYR A 126 4.45 6.57 8.92
N ASN A 127 4.90 7.72 9.44
CA ASN A 127 6.24 7.90 10.00
C ASN A 127 7.35 7.41 9.05
N TYR A 128 7.20 7.66 7.75
CA TYR A 128 8.07 7.09 6.71
C TYR A 128 9.55 7.41 6.95
N ALA A 129 9.91 8.62 7.37
CA ALA A 129 11.31 8.99 7.63
C ALA A 129 11.89 8.23 8.84
N GLU A 130 11.10 8.03 9.92
CA GLU A 130 11.51 7.26 11.09
C GLU A 130 11.70 5.77 10.77
N LYS A 131 10.90 5.24 9.83
CA LYS A 131 11.05 3.88 9.30
C LYS A 131 12.24 3.72 8.34
N GLY A 132 12.92 4.83 8.01
CA GLY A 132 14.03 4.84 7.05
C GLY A 132 13.58 4.78 5.59
N ASN A 133 12.32 5.07 5.33
CA ASN A 133 11.77 5.14 3.98
C ASN A 133 11.99 6.54 3.38
N LYS A 134 12.09 6.61 2.07
CA LYS A 134 12.13 7.84 1.28
C LYS A 134 10.84 7.96 0.48
N VAL A 135 10.24 9.13 0.43
CA VAL A 135 9.06 9.42 -0.36
C VAL A 135 9.31 10.64 -1.23
N GLU A 136 9.08 10.53 -2.52
CA GLU A 136 9.28 11.58 -3.51
C GLU A 136 8.00 11.80 -4.33
N LEU A 137 7.62 13.06 -4.53
CA LEU A 137 6.51 13.41 -5.42
C LEU A 137 7.04 13.51 -6.85
N GLU A 138 6.55 12.64 -7.74
CA GLU A 138 6.90 12.64 -9.17
C GLU A 138 5.92 13.45 -10.03
N GLY A 139 4.91 14.06 -9.41
CA GLY A 139 3.88 14.85 -10.09
C GLY A 139 2.50 14.22 -9.95
N GLN A 140 1.73 14.31 -11.03
CA GLN A 140 0.40 13.68 -11.11
C GLN A 140 0.31 12.83 -12.38
N GLU A 141 -0.43 11.73 -12.29
CA GLU A 141 -0.67 10.81 -13.39
C GLU A 141 -2.12 10.31 -13.35
N LYS A 142 -2.68 10.02 -14.53
CA LYS A 142 -4.07 9.59 -14.64
C LYS A 142 -4.19 8.09 -14.30
N VAL A 143 -4.98 7.78 -13.27
CA VAL A 143 -5.37 6.43 -12.88
C VAL A 143 -6.90 6.33 -13.04
N GLY A 144 -7.36 5.59 -14.04
CA GLY A 144 -8.77 5.63 -14.44
C GLY A 144 -9.19 7.05 -14.80
N ASP A 145 -10.18 7.60 -14.10
CA ASP A 145 -10.65 8.98 -14.28
C ASP A 145 -10.01 10.00 -13.31
N VAL A 146 -9.17 9.55 -12.39
CA VAL A 146 -8.54 10.37 -11.35
C VAL A 146 -7.16 10.84 -11.82
N ASN A 147 -6.88 12.14 -11.73
CA ASN A 147 -5.53 12.69 -11.88
C ASN A 147 -4.81 12.62 -10.53
N ALA A 148 -4.27 11.44 -10.19
CA ALA A 148 -3.74 11.11 -8.89
C ALA A 148 -2.33 11.69 -8.65
N TYR A 149 -2.00 12.02 -7.40
CA TYR A 149 -0.61 12.28 -7.02
C TYR A 149 0.21 11.02 -7.15
N LYS A 150 1.34 11.09 -7.86
CA LYS A 150 2.28 10.00 -8.04
C LYS A 150 3.44 10.15 -7.07
N LEU A 151 3.52 9.22 -6.12
CA LEU A 151 4.60 9.17 -5.14
C LEU A 151 5.49 7.96 -5.39
N ARG A 152 6.80 8.16 -5.52
CA ARG A 152 7.76 7.08 -5.42
C ARG A 152 8.11 6.86 -3.96
N VAL A 153 7.97 5.62 -3.49
CA VAL A 153 8.31 5.20 -2.14
C VAL A 153 9.45 4.20 -2.22
N THR A 154 10.59 4.55 -1.64
CA THR A 154 11.74 3.65 -1.49
C THR A 154 11.80 3.26 -0.02
N THR A 155 11.67 1.98 0.27
CA THR A 155 11.72 1.44 1.62
C THR A 155 13.17 1.27 2.10
N ARG A 156 13.37 1.07 3.39
CA ARG A 156 14.70 0.92 4.01
C ARG A 156 15.54 -0.19 3.38
N ASP A 157 14.92 -1.24 2.87
CA ASP A 157 15.55 -2.36 2.16
C ASP A 157 15.82 -2.10 0.67
N SER A 158 15.60 -0.86 0.23
CA SER A 158 15.74 -0.39 -1.15
C SER A 158 14.70 -0.94 -2.14
N SER A 159 13.59 -1.49 -1.65
CA SER A 159 12.46 -1.82 -2.51
C SER A 159 11.75 -0.54 -2.95
N GLU A 160 11.40 -0.45 -4.22
CA GLU A 160 10.70 0.71 -4.79
C GLU A 160 9.28 0.35 -5.17
N SER A 161 8.36 1.27 -4.87
CA SER A 161 6.94 1.18 -5.22
C SER A 161 6.42 2.55 -5.62
N THR A 162 5.47 2.57 -6.55
CA THR A 162 4.76 3.80 -6.91
C THR A 162 3.38 3.78 -6.27
N TYR A 163 3.04 4.86 -5.56
CA TYR A 163 1.76 5.05 -4.87
C TYR A 163 0.97 6.15 -5.57
N TYR A 164 -0.26 5.87 -5.91
CA TYR A 164 -1.17 6.84 -6.50
C TYR A 164 -2.23 7.26 -5.48
N ILE A 165 -2.27 8.55 -5.15
CA ILE A 165 -3.17 9.11 -4.14
C ILE A 165 -4.18 10.02 -4.82
N ASP A 166 -5.47 9.75 -4.61
CA ASP A 166 -6.56 10.59 -5.08
C ASP A 166 -6.52 11.97 -4.39
N PRO A 167 -6.44 13.09 -5.14
CA PRO A 167 -6.35 14.43 -4.56
C PRO A 167 -7.61 14.87 -3.82
N SER A 168 -8.75 14.23 -4.04
CA SER A 168 -10.02 14.56 -3.41
C SER A 168 -10.24 13.88 -2.07
N THR A 169 -9.86 12.61 -1.96
CA THR A 169 -10.05 11.78 -0.76
C THR A 169 -8.76 11.57 0.03
N TYR A 170 -7.61 11.74 -0.60
CA TYR A 170 -6.28 11.36 -0.12
C TYR A 170 -6.12 9.86 0.18
N TYR A 171 -6.96 9.01 -0.40
CA TYR A 171 -6.80 7.56 -0.34
C TYR A 171 -5.77 7.08 -1.36
N ILE A 172 -5.03 6.03 -1.02
CA ILE A 172 -4.17 5.32 -1.97
C ILE A 172 -5.07 4.44 -2.83
N ILE A 173 -5.32 4.86 -4.05
CA ILE A 173 -6.19 4.15 -4.99
C ILE A 173 -5.46 3.07 -5.78
N GLU A 174 -4.14 3.25 -5.98
CA GLU A 174 -3.33 2.27 -6.68
C GLU A 174 -1.89 2.24 -6.15
N ILE A 175 -1.30 1.04 -6.17
CA ILE A 175 0.10 0.81 -5.85
C ILE A 175 0.68 -0.04 -6.98
N VAL A 176 1.83 0.38 -7.53
CA VAL A 176 2.55 -0.36 -8.56
C VAL A 176 3.90 -0.82 -8.01
N ASN A 177 4.14 -2.11 -8.09
CA ASN A 177 5.37 -2.75 -7.64
C ASN A 177 6.02 -3.51 -8.79
N SER A 178 7.36 -3.64 -8.77
CA SER A 178 8.07 -4.63 -9.55
C SER A 178 8.05 -5.96 -8.81
N GLY A 179 7.82 -7.04 -9.51
CA GLY A 179 7.83 -8.40 -8.97
C GLY A 179 8.46 -9.37 -9.96
N GLU A 180 8.42 -10.65 -9.60
CA GLU A 180 8.90 -11.74 -10.45
C GLU A 180 7.87 -12.88 -10.40
N MET A 181 7.60 -13.46 -11.55
CA MET A 181 6.76 -14.64 -11.68
C MET A 181 7.45 -15.67 -12.56
N MET A 182 7.73 -16.85 -11.98
CA MET A 182 8.45 -17.95 -12.64
C MET A 182 9.79 -17.50 -13.28
N GLY A 183 10.54 -16.63 -12.58
CA GLY A 183 11.81 -16.08 -13.08
C GLY A 183 11.68 -14.95 -14.10
N THR A 184 10.45 -14.49 -14.38
CA THR A 184 10.21 -13.38 -15.33
C THR A 184 9.78 -12.13 -14.55
N PRO A 185 10.42 -10.98 -14.75
CA PRO A 185 9.98 -9.72 -14.17
C PRO A 185 8.56 -9.38 -14.59
N VAL A 186 7.73 -9.01 -13.62
CA VAL A 186 6.34 -8.59 -13.83
C VAL A 186 6.06 -7.29 -13.09
N THR A 187 5.10 -6.53 -13.60
CA THR A 187 4.52 -5.40 -12.86
C THR A 187 3.32 -5.91 -12.07
N ILE A 188 3.31 -5.66 -10.77
CA ILE A 188 2.20 -5.99 -9.88
C ILE A 188 1.46 -4.71 -9.56
N THR A 189 0.20 -4.63 -9.97
CA THR A 189 -0.65 -3.47 -9.69
C THR A 189 -1.72 -3.84 -8.65
N VAL A 190 -1.76 -3.11 -7.55
CA VAL A 190 -2.77 -3.26 -6.50
C VAL A 190 -3.70 -2.07 -6.54
N THR A 191 -4.97 -2.30 -6.86
CA THR A 191 -6.02 -1.27 -6.88
C THR A 191 -6.90 -1.41 -5.65
N ASN A 192 -7.06 -0.30 -4.90
CA ASN A 192 -7.87 -0.22 -3.69
C ASN A 192 -9.16 0.55 -3.98
N SER A 193 -10.28 0.02 -3.51
CA SER A 193 -11.60 0.65 -3.65
C SER A 193 -12.52 0.29 -2.49
N ASP A 194 -13.74 0.83 -2.50
CA ASP A 194 -14.73 0.61 -1.44
C ASP A 194 -14.15 0.93 -0.05
N PHE A 195 -13.64 2.15 0.11
CA PHE A 195 -13.09 2.61 1.39
C PHE A 195 -14.20 2.83 2.40
N GLN A 196 -14.12 2.15 3.54
CA GLN A 196 -15.11 2.23 4.60
C GLN A 196 -14.44 2.57 5.93
N LYS A 197 -15.20 3.23 6.80
CA LYS A 197 -14.75 3.60 8.14
C LYS A 197 -15.13 2.53 9.16
N THR A 198 -14.15 2.03 9.91
CA THR A 198 -14.39 1.10 11.02
C THR A 198 -15.04 1.82 12.22
N PRO A 199 -15.67 1.09 13.15
CA PRO A 199 -16.20 1.67 14.38
C PRO A 199 -15.16 2.46 15.19
N GLU A 200 -13.89 2.02 15.18
CA GLU A 200 -12.77 2.69 15.85
C GLU A 200 -12.33 3.95 15.09
N GLY A 201 -12.80 4.12 13.83
CA GLY A 201 -12.61 5.30 13.01
C GLY A 201 -11.38 5.27 12.13
N TYR A 202 -10.84 4.09 11.81
CA TYR A 202 -9.90 3.90 10.72
C TYR A 202 -10.66 3.81 9.40
N VAL A 203 -10.05 4.27 8.32
CA VAL A 203 -10.61 4.11 6.97
C VAL A 203 -9.72 3.11 6.22
N LEU A 204 -10.32 2.04 5.71
CA LEU A 204 -9.62 0.95 5.05
C LEU A 204 -10.35 0.53 3.76
N PRO A 205 -9.63 0.08 2.71
CA PRO A 205 -10.28 -0.45 1.51
C PRO A 205 -10.96 -1.79 1.84
N HIS A 206 -12.16 -2.00 1.29
CA HIS A 206 -12.90 -3.25 1.39
C HIS A 206 -12.86 -4.06 0.10
N THR A 207 -12.30 -3.50 -0.96
CA THR A 207 -12.01 -4.22 -2.20
C THR A 207 -10.56 -3.94 -2.60
N ILE A 208 -9.78 -5.01 -2.73
CA ILE A 208 -8.37 -4.97 -3.11
C ILE A 208 -8.22 -5.87 -4.32
N GLN A 209 -7.89 -5.30 -5.47
CA GLN A 209 -7.62 -6.05 -6.69
C GLN A 209 -6.11 -6.04 -6.95
N THR A 210 -5.54 -7.22 -7.15
CA THR A 210 -4.14 -7.39 -7.50
C THR A 210 -4.04 -7.95 -8.91
N ASP A 211 -3.45 -7.20 -9.83
CA ASP A 211 -3.11 -7.64 -11.18
C ASP A 211 -1.64 -8.07 -11.22
N MET A 212 -1.40 -9.24 -11.79
CA MET A 212 -0.08 -9.85 -11.90
C MET A 212 0.43 -9.75 -13.34
N GLY A 213 0.74 -8.51 -13.77
CA GLY A 213 1.30 -8.23 -15.09
C GLY A 213 0.36 -8.55 -16.26
N GLY A 214 -0.94 -8.40 -16.07
CA GLY A 214 -1.98 -8.71 -17.07
C GLY A 214 -2.20 -10.20 -17.33
N GLN A 215 -1.48 -11.09 -16.62
CA GLN A 215 -1.64 -12.55 -16.80
C GLN A 215 -2.85 -13.10 -16.06
N PHE A 216 -3.08 -12.65 -14.84
CA PHE A 216 -4.29 -12.91 -14.06
C PHE A 216 -4.48 -11.82 -12.99
N SER A 217 -5.68 -11.72 -12.49
CA SER A 217 -5.99 -10.84 -11.37
C SER A 217 -6.71 -11.58 -10.25
N ILE A 218 -6.49 -11.13 -9.03
CA ILE A 218 -7.14 -11.63 -7.82
C ILE A 218 -7.86 -10.45 -7.20
N THR A 219 -9.14 -10.63 -6.85
CA THR A 219 -9.90 -9.63 -6.10
C THR A 219 -10.18 -10.15 -4.71
N ALA A 220 -9.68 -9.46 -3.69
CA ALA A 220 -10.02 -9.71 -2.30
C ALA A 220 -11.11 -8.74 -1.84
N LYS A 221 -12.19 -9.26 -1.28
CA LYS A 221 -13.24 -8.50 -0.60
C LYS A 221 -13.07 -8.69 0.90
N VAL A 222 -12.95 -7.61 1.63
CA VAL A 222 -12.83 -7.62 3.08
C VAL A 222 -14.22 -7.72 3.70
N ASN A 223 -14.47 -8.81 4.42
CA ASN A 223 -15.76 -9.12 5.02
C ASN A 223 -15.84 -8.59 6.47
N LYS A 224 -14.70 -8.63 7.18
CA LYS A 224 -14.60 -8.20 8.58
C LYS A 224 -13.21 -7.64 8.86
N ILE A 225 -13.15 -6.62 9.71
CA ILE A 225 -11.91 -6.04 10.22
C ILE A 225 -12.02 -5.92 11.74
N ASP A 226 -11.08 -6.51 12.45
CA ASP A 226 -10.90 -6.32 13.88
C ASP A 226 -9.65 -5.46 14.13
N ILE A 227 -9.83 -4.35 14.83
CA ILE A 227 -8.75 -3.43 15.19
C ILE A 227 -8.27 -3.74 16.60
N ASN A 228 -6.95 -3.90 16.73
CA ASN A 228 -6.28 -4.21 17.99
C ASN A 228 -6.80 -5.49 18.69
N PRO A 229 -7.16 -6.58 17.96
CA PRO A 229 -7.49 -7.83 18.63
C PRO A 229 -6.27 -8.34 19.41
N PRO A 230 -6.50 -9.06 20.51
CA PRO A 230 -5.42 -9.80 21.17
C PRO A 230 -4.90 -10.89 20.21
N VAL A 231 -3.59 -10.94 20.01
CA VAL A 231 -2.95 -11.91 19.10
C VAL A 231 -1.93 -12.71 19.90
N ASP A 232 -2.05 -14.04 19.87
CA ASP A 232 -1.04 -14.94 20.41
C ASP A 232 0.17 -14.96 19.46
N ALA A 233 1.35 -14.65 19.98
CA ALA A 233 2.59 -14.63 19.20
C ALA A 233 2.95 -16.00 18.60
N SER A 234 2.45 -17.09 19.17
CA SER A 234 2.70 -18.46 18.67
C SER A 234 2.18 -18.70 17.25
N ILE A 235 1.20 -17.90 16.77
CA ILE A 235 0.70 -18.02 15.39
C ILE A 235 1.75 -17.67 14.34
N PHE A 236 2.81 -16.96 14.72
CA PHE A 236 3.93 -16.60 13.85
C PHE A 236 5.07 -17.60 13.91
N GLU A 237 5.07 -18.51 14.89
CA GLU A 237 6.10 -19.54 15.02
C GLU A 237 5.93 -20.62 13.94
N MET A 238 7.06 -21.05 13.35
CA MET A 238 7.04 -22.17 12.42
C MET A 238 6.71 -23.46 13.17
N PRO A 239 5.68 -24.22 12.74
CA PRO A 239 5.33 -25.48 13.38
C PRO A 239 6.53 -26.45 13.37
N LYS A 240 6.74 -27.16 14.48
CA LYS A 240 7.72 -28.25 14.54
C LYS A 240 7.21 -29.41 13.68
N GLN A 241 8.10 -29.98 12.90
CA GLN A 241 7.82 -31.20 12.12
C GLN A 241 7.81 -32.42 13.04
#